data_a8cb5ab91fe80859f5ef46f8e57a0ad8
#
_entry.id   a8cb5ab91fe80859f5ef46f8e57a0ad8
#
_cell.length_a   1.000
_cell.length_b   1.000
_cell.length_c   1.000
_cell.angle_alpha   90.00
_cell.angle_beta   90.00
_cell.angle_gamma   90.00
#
_symmetry.space_group_name_H-M   'P 1'
#
loop_
_entity.id
_entity.type
_entity.pdbx_description
1 polymer ?
#
loop_
_entity_poly.entity_id
_entity_poly.type
_entity_poly.pdbx_seq_one_letter_code
_entity_poly.pdbx_strand_id
1 'polypeptide(L)'
;TGAEALYADMGHFGARAIRAAWFFLALPCLTLNYLGQGSLVLDNPSASSAPFFLLAPDWARLPLVVLTTMATVIASQAVISGAFSVSREAQRLGFLPRLTVRQTSVPSINWLLCGGVLLLIALFRTSERLATAYGLAVTGTLLLTTTLFLVHARTSSHWGRGRIVAMALAFGVLELAFFASNLTKV
;
A
#
# COMPACT_ATOMS: atom_id res chain seq x y z
N THR A 1 2.61 -1.21 1.26
CA THR A 1 1.65 -0.41 0.46
C THR A 1 1.05 -1.17 -0.71
N GLY A 2 1.67 -2.25 -1.18
CA GLY A 2 1.33 -2.95 -2.42
C GLY A 2 1.90 -2.30 -3.69
N ALA A 3 2.54 -1.15 -3.60
CA ALA A 3 3.16 -0.50 -4.75
C ALA A 3 4.29 -1.35 -5.33
N GLU A 4 5.04 -2.02 -4.49
CA GLU A 4 6.11 -2.96 -4.88
C GLU A 4 5.55 -4.12 -5.71
N ALA A 5 4.43 -4.69 -5.28
CA ALA A 5 3.74 -5.76 -6.00
C ALA A 5 3.20 -5.24 -7.34
N LEU A 6 2.62 -4.03 -7.36
CA LEU A 6 2.15 -3.41 -8.59
C LEU A 6 3.29 -3.21 -9.61
N TYR A 7 4.46 -2.75 -9.17
CA TYR A 7 5.61 -2.58 -10.05
C TYR A 7 6.13 -3.92 -10.59
N ALA A 8 6.16 -4.97 -9.77
CA ALA A 8 6.52 -6.31 -10.20
C ALA A 8 5.52 -6.84 -11.24
N ASP A 9 4.22 -6.66 -11.01
CA ASP A 9 3.16 -7.08 -11.92
C ASP A 9 3.17 -6.30 -13.24
N MET A 10 3.52 -5.02 -13.21
CA MET A 10 3.69 -4.21 -14.42
C MET A 10 4.79 -4.77 -15.32
N GLY A 11 5.85 -5.32 -14.75
CA GLY A 11 6.91 -6.00 -15.48
C GLY A 11 6.47 -7.32 -16.12
N HIS A 12 5.51 -8.04 -15.48
CA HIS A 12 5.06 -9.36 -15.96
C HIS A 12 3.89 -9.28 -16.95
N PHE A 13 2.88 -8.46 -16.65
CA PHE A 13 1.61 -8.42 -17.43
C PHE A 13 1.55 -7.29 -18.46
N GLY A 14 2.45 -6.34 -18.38
CA GLY A 14 2.48 -5.18 -19.24
C GLY A 14 1.49 -4.07 -18.87
N ALA A 15 1.83 -2.85 -19.27
CA ALA A 15 1.09 -1.66 -18.87
C ALA A 15 -0.36 -1.59 -19.36
N ARG A 16 -0.70 -2.23 -20.49
CA ARG A 16 -2.06 -2.18 -21.05
C ARG A 16 -3.07 -2.94 -20.21
N ALA A 17 -2.75 -4.17 -19.79
CA ALA A 17 -3.63 -4.99 -18.98
C ALA A 17 -3.88 -4.34 -17.62
N ILE A 18 -2.83 -3.83 -16.99
CA ILE A 18 -2.92 -3.17 -15.69
C ILE A 18 -3.72 -1.88 -15.76
N ARG A 19 -3.51 -1.05 -16.79
CA ARG A 19 -4.32 0.16 -16.99
C ARG A 19 -5.80 -0.17 -17.19
N ALA A 20 -6.12 -1.17 -18.01
CA ALA A 20 -7.50 -1.59 -18.22
C ALA A 20 -8.15 -2.05 -16.90
N ALA A 21 -7.51 -2.94 -16.16
CA ALA A 21 -8.00 -3.40 -14.87
C ALA A 21 -8.17 -2.25 -13.87
N TRP A 22 -7.22 -1.31 -13.84
CA TRP A 22 -7.28 -0.17 -12.95
C TRP A 22 -8.44 0.77 -13.29
N PHE A 23 -8.53 1.26 -14.52
CA PHE A 23 -9.52 2.28 -14.88
C PHE A 23 -10.94 1.75 -15.00
N PHE A 24 -11.12 0.51 -15.47
CA PHE A 24 -12.45 -0.06 -15.68
C PHE A 24 -12.99 -0.85 -14.49
N LEU A 25 -12.13 -1.34 -13.59
CA LEU A 25 -12.56 -2.16 -12.47
C LEU A 25 -12.15 -1.55 -11.13
N ALA A 26 -10.85 -1.43 -10.86
CA ALA A 26 -10.38 -1.08 -9.53
C ALA A 26 -10.77 0.35 -9.12
N LEU A 27 -10.51 1.34 -9.95
CA LEU A 27 -10.81 2.74 -9.66
C LEU A 27 -12.30 3.00 -9.43
N PRO A 28 -13.24 2.57 -10.30
CA PRO A 28 -14.67 2.75 -10.05
C PRO A 28 -15.14 2.04 -8.78
N CYS A 29 -14.72 0.79 -8.55
CA CYS A 29 -15.10 0.05 -7.36
C CYS A 29 -14.59 0.69 -6.07
N LEU A 30 -13.33 1.15 -6.05
CA LEU A 30 -12.77 1.87 -4.91
C LEU A 30 -13.48 3.19 -4.65
N THR A 31 -13.75 3.96 -5.71
CA THR A 31 -14.45 5.24 -5.58
C THR A 31 -15.85 5.06 -5.00
N LEU A 32 -16.62 4.12 -5.52
CA LEU A 32 -17.95 3.78 -5.00
C LEU A 32 -17.90 3.31 -3.56
N ASN A 33 -16.93 2.46 -3.22
CA ASN A 33 -16.76 1.97 -1.87
C ASN A 33 -16.42 3.10 -0.88
N TYR A 34 -15.51 4.00 -1.22
CA TYR A 34 -15.17 5.13 -0.34
C TYR A 34 -16.31 6.14 -0.20
N LEU A 35 -17.03 6.44 -1.28
CA LEU A 35 -18.21 7.31 -1.22
C LEU A 35 -19.32 6.67 -0.38
N GLY A 36 -19.55 5.36 -0.52
CA GLY A 36 -20.52 4.62 0.28
C GLY A 36 -20.15 4.61 1.77
N GLN A 37 -18.90 4.34 2.12
CA GLN A 37 -18.45 4.41 3.51
C GLN A 37 -18.57 5.84 4.07
N GLY A 38 -18.20 6.85 3.28
CA GLY A 38 -18.32 8.26 3.68
C GLY A 38 -19.76 8.65 3.97
N SER A 39 -20.72 8.29 3.09
CA SER A 39 -22.13 8.57 3.31
C SER A 39 -22.67 7.87 4.55
N LEU A 40 -22.31 6.60 4.76
CA LEU A 40 -22.73 5.82 5.94
C LEU A 40 -22.27 6.47 7.25
N VAL A 41 -21.02 6.96 7.30
CA VAL A 41 -20.46 7.60 8.51
C VAL A 41 -21.07 8.96 8.75
N LEU A 42 -21.45 9.71 7.68
CA LEU A 42 -22.14 10.99 7.79
C LEU A 42 -23.57 10.82 8.33
N ASP A 43 -24.28 9.78 7.87
CA ASP A 43 -25.63 9.47 8.33
C ASP A 43 -25.63 8.87 9.75
N ASN A 44 -24.64 8.04 10.07
CA ASN A 44 -24.54 7.35 11.35
C ASN A 44 -23.08 7.35 11.85
N PRO A 45 -22.70 8.34 12.68
CA PRO A 45 -21.33 8.45 13.23
C PRO A 45 -20.86 7.21 14.02
N SER A 46 -21.77 6.41 14.59
CA SER A 46 -21.42 5.18 15.30
C SER A 46 -20.88 4.08 14.37
N ALA A 47 -21.19 4.16 13.06
CA ALA A 47 -20.68 3.25 12.06
C ALA A 47 -19.18 3.45 11.75
N SER A 48 -18.53 4.48 12.29
CA SER A 48 -17.11 4.76 12.09
C SER A 48 -16.17 3.64 12.55
N SER A 49 -16.60 2.76 13.44
CA SER A 49 -15.81 1.62 13.95
C SER A 49 -15.55 0.54 12.89
N ALA A 50 -16.50 0.29 11.98
CA ALA A 50 -16.39 -0.75 10.95
C ALA A 50 -17.21 -0.41 9.70
N PRO A 51 -17.00 0.74 9.05
CA PRO A 51 -17.88 1.24 7.98
C PRO A 51 -17.95 0.29 6.79
N PHE A 52 -16.86 -0.38 6.47
CA PHE A 52 -16.79 -1.33 5.36
C PHE A 52 -17.75 -2.52 5.51
N PHE A 53 -17.81 -3.12 6.70
CA PHE A 53 -18.71 -4.25 6.95
C PHE A 53 -20.15 -3.82 7.16
N LEU A 54 -20.37 -2.64 7.73
CA LEU A 54 -21.71 -2.11 7.99
C LEU A 54 -22.39 -1.57 6.72
N LEU A 55 -21.64 -1.26 5.68
CA LEU A 55 -22.17 -0.91 4.36
C LEU A 55 -22.90 -2.08 3.69
N ALA A 56 -22.49 -3.31 4.00
CA ALA A 56 -23.09 -4.51 3.44
C ALA A 56 -24.40 -4.87 4.17
N PRO A 57 -25.43 -5.32 3.45
CA PRO A 57 -26.65 -5.84 4.07
C PRO A 57 -26.35 -7.07 4.94
N ASP A 58 -27.17 -7.34 5.94
CA ASP A 58 -26.92 -8.37 6.97
C ASP A 58 -26.61 -9.75 6.37
N TRP A 59 -27.34 -10.15 5.34
CA TRP A 59 -27.13 -11.44 4.65
C TRP A 59 -25.77 -11.53 3.95
N ALA A 60 -25.19 -10.39 3.52
CA ALA A 60 -23.92 -10.35 2.78
C ALA A 60 -22.70 -10.17 3.69
N ARG A 61 -22.87 -9.83 4.97
CA ARG A 61 -21.76 -9.60 5.90
C ARG A 61 -20.87 -10.83 6.08
N LEU A 62 -21.46 -11.99 6.27
CA LEU A 62 -20.69 -13.22 6.45
C LEU A 62 -19.90 -13.63 5.20
N PRO A 63 -20.49 -13.67 3.99
CA PRO A 63 -19.73 -13.83 2.75
C PRO A 63 -18.64 -12.78 2.56
N LEU A 64 -18.91 -11.52 2.94
CA LEU A 64 -17.92 -10.43 2.84
C LEU A 64 -16.72 -10.67 3.76
N VAL A 65 -16.94 -11.14 5.00
CA VAL A 65 -15.85 -11.49 5.92
C VAL A 65 -14.98 -12.62 5.34
N VAL A 66 -15.58 -13.64 4.77
CA VAL A 66 -14.84 -14.74 4.13
C VAL A 66 -14.01 -14.20 2.96
N LEU A 67 -14.63 -13.38 2.10
CA LEU A 67 -13.97 -12.79 0.93
C LEU A 67 -12.78 -11.90 1.34
N THR A 68 -12.97 -11.05 2.34
CA THR A 68 -11.90 -10.17 2.83
C THR A 68 -10.78 -10.94 3.50
N THR A 69 -11.08 -12.04 4.19
CA THR A 69 -10.07 -12.93 4.75
C THR A 69 -9.23 -13.56 3.64
N MET A 70 -9.85 -14.08 2.60
CA MET A 70 -9.14 -14.60 1.43
C MET A 70 -8.30 -13.53 0.75
N ALA A 71 -8.83 -12.33 0.57
CA ALA A 71 -8.10 -11.19 0.00
C ALA A 71 -6.88 -10.80 0.86
N THR A 72 -7.00 -10.85 2.19
CA THR A 72 -5.89 -10.58 3.10
C THR A 72 -4.77 -11.62 2.97
N VAL A 73 -5.12 -12.90 2.80
CA VAL A 73 -4.12 -13.97 2.55
C VAL A 73 -3.36 -13.70 1.25
N ILE A 74 -4.07 -13.35 0.18
CA ILE A 74 -3.45 -13.02 -1.12
C ILE A 74 -2.56 -11.79 -1.00
N ALA A 75 -3.03 -10.74 -0.31
CA ALA A 75 -2.24 -9.53 -0.08
C ALA A 75 -0.96 -9.82 0.72
N SER A 76 -1.04 -10.67 1.75
CA SER A 76 0.13 -11.09 2.52
C SER A 76 1.16 -11.80 1.63
N GLN A 77 0.71 -12.70 0.76
CA GLN A 77 1.60 -13.40 -0.18
C GLN A 77 2.24 -12.42 -1.19
N ALA A 78 1.51 -11.42 -1.66
CA ALA A 78 2.04 -10.38 -2.55
C ALA A 78 3.14 -9.56 -1.86
N VAL A 79 2.98 -9.20 -0.58
CA VAL A 79 4.00 -8.49 0.21
C VAL A 79 5.28 -9.34 0.35
N ILE A 80 5.16 -10.63 0.65
CA ILE A 80 6.30 -11.54 0.75
C ILE A 80 7.05 -11.63 -0.59
N SER A 81 6.34 -11.80 -1.68
CA SER A 81 6.92 -11.86 -3.04
C SER A 81 7.60 -10.54 -3.42
N GLY A 82 6.99 -9.41 -3.08
CA GLY A 82 7.55 -8.07 -3.26
C GLY A 82 8.84 -7.89 -2.47
N ALA A 83 8.86 -8.28 -1.20
CA ALA A 83 10.05 -8.22 -0.36
C ALA A 83 11.22 -9.05 -0.93
N PHE A 84 10.94 -10.22 -1.50
CA PHE A 84 11.97 -11.02 -2.17
C PHE A 84 12.51 -10.34 -3.42
N SER A 85 11.66 -9.72 -4.22
CA SER A 85 12.06 -9.01 -5.44
C SER A 85 12.94 -7.80 -5.12
N VAL A 86 12.53 -6.99 -4.16
CA VAL A 86 13.31 -5.82 -3.70
C VAL A 86 14.64 -6.24 -3.09
N SER A 87 14.65 -7.31 -2.29
CA SER A 87 15.89 -7.82 -1.68
C SER A 87 16.88 -8.34 -2.72
N ARG A 88 16.41 -9.00 -3.78
CA ARG A 88 17.25 -9.41 -4.90
C ARG A 88 17.85 -8.22 -5.64
N GLU A 89 17.04 -7.21 -5.88
CA GLU A 89 17.52 -6.01 -6.58
C GLU A 89 18.53 -5.25 -5.73
N ALA A 90 18.28 -5.09 -4.42
CA ALA A 90 19.23 -4.50 -3.47
C ALA A 90 20.55 -5.28 -3.41
N GLN A 91 20.50 -6.62 -3.51
CA GLN A 91 21.70 -7.46 -3.60
C GLN A 91 22.46 -7.23 -4.91
N ARG A 92 21.77 -7.15 -6.05
CA ARG A 92 22.38 -6.87 -7.36
C ARG A 92 23.09 -5.51 -7.39
N LEU A 93 22.51 -4.52 -6.72
CA LEU A 93 23.06 -3.16 -6.57
C LEU A 93 24.17 -3.08 -5.51
N GLY A 94 24.47 -4.16 -4.80
CA GLY A 94 25.53 -4.18 -3.77
C GLY A 94 25.13 -3.60 -2.41
N PHE A 95 23.86 -3.27 -2.19
CA PHE A 95 23.37 -2.76 -0.91
C PHE A 95 23.17 -3.85 0.16
N LEU A 96 23.03 -5.11 -0.26
CA LEU A 96 22.92 -6.25 0.63
C LEU A 96 24.01 -7.27 0.36
N PRO A 97 24.46 -8.00 1.41
CA PRO A 97 25.39 -9.13 1.25
C PRO A 97 24.74 -10.22 0.39
N ARG A 98 25.55 -11.12 -0.14
CA ARG A 98 25.09 -12.26 -0.95
C ARG A 98 24.15 -13.15 -0.11
N LEU A 99 22.86 -13.08 -0.41
CA LEU A 99 21.83 -13.90 0.20
C LEU A 99 21.72 -15.23 -0.56
N THR A 100 21.54 -16.32 0.17
CA THR A 100 21.30 -17.63 -0.46
C THR A 100 19.89 -17.67 -1.01
N VAL A 101 19.75 -17.68 -2.33
CA VAL A 101 18.47 -17.81 -3.03
C VAL A 101 18.21 -19.29 -3.29
N ARG A 102 17.14 -19.83 -2.71
CA ARG A 102 16.63 -21.17 -3.04
C ARG A 102 15.40 -21.03 -3.91
N GLN A 103 15.53 -21.36 -5.19
CA GLN A 103 14.47 -21.18 -6.21
C GLN A 103 13.93 -19.73 -6.21
N THR A 104 12.68 -19.53 -5.80
CA THR A 104 12.04 -18.20 -5.70
C THR A 104 12.06 -17.60 -4.29
N SER A 105 12.51 -18.34 -3.27
CA SER A 105 12.51 -17.89 -1.87
C SER A 105 13.89 -17.48 -1.39
N VAL A 106 13.93 -16.53 -0.47
CA VAL A 106 15.13 -16.11 0.26
C VAL A 106 14.90 -16.40 1.74
N PRO A 107 15.37 -17.53 2.28
CA PRO A 107 15.05 -17.97 3.64
C PRO A 107 15.34 -16.92 4.71
N SER A 108 16.45 -16.20 4.59
CA SER A 108 16.82 -15.14 5.54
C SER A 108 15.79 -14.01 5.58
N ILE A 109 15.24 -13.63 4.44
CA ILE A 109 14.18 -12.59 4.35
C ILE A 109 12.88 -13.11 4.94
N ASN A 110 12.55 -14.38 4.70
CA ASN A 110 11.34 -14.99 5.26
C ASN A 110 11.36 -15.00 6.80
N TRP A 111 12.48 -15.39 7.41
CA TRP A 111 12.64 -15.32 8.86
C TRP A 111 12.64 -13.90 9.40
N LEU A 112 13.24 -12.94 8.68
CA LEU A 112 13.20 -11.53 9.03
C LEU A 112 11.78 -11.00 9.02
N LEU A 113 11.00 -11.30 7.97
CA LEU A 113 9.59 -10.92 7.88
C LEU A 113 8.76 -11.56 8.99
N CYS A 114 8.94 -12.85 9.26
CA CYS A 114 8.26 -13.55 10.34
C CYS A 114 8.56 -12.90 11.70
N GLY A 115 9.84 -12.68 12.01
CA GLY A 115 10.26 -12.01 13.24
C GLY A 115 9.73 -10.57 13.33
N GLY A 116 9.75 -9.82 12.23
CA GLY A 116 9.18 -8.48 12.16
C GLY A 116 7.67 -8.45 12.41
N VAL A 117 6.91 -9.37 11.82
CA VAL A 117 5.45 -9.48 12.06
C VAL A 117 5.17 -9.84 13.51
N LEU A 118 5.87 -10.81 14.09
CA LEU A 118 5.70 -11.19 15.49
C LEU A 118 6.04 -10.03 16.43
N LEU A 119 7.11 -9.29 16.13
CA LEU A 119 7.49 -8.09 16.88
C LEU A 119 6.39 -7.02 16.82
N LEU A 120 5.84 -6.74 15.62
CA LEU A 120 4.75 -5.77 15.45
C LEU A 120 3.50 -6.19 16.24
N ILE A 121 3.13 -7.47 16.20
CA ILE A 121 1.99 -8.00 16.97
C ILE A 121 2.23 -7.82 18.47
N ALA A 122 3.45 -8.11 18.95
CA ALA A 122 3.80 -7.97 20.37
C ALA A 122 3.81 -6.51 20.82
N LEU A 123 4.26 -5.58 19.97
CA LEU A 123 4.33 -4.15 20.28
C LEU A 123 2.95 -3.48 20.27
N PHE A 124 2.19 -3.69 19.20
CA PHE A 124 0.95 -2.94 18.98
C PHE A 124 -0.27 -3.59 19.64
N ARG A 125 -0.31 -4.91 19.79
CA ARG A 125 -1.33 -5.71 20.48
C ARG A 125 -2.78 -5.52 19.99
N THR A 126 -3.13 -4.39 19.41
CA THR A 126 -4.47 -4.07 18.89
C THR A 126 -4.40 -3.69 17.42
N SER A 127 -5.43 -4.08 16.65
CA SER A 127 -5.53 -3.75 15.23
C SER A 127 -5.59 -2.25 14.96
N GLU A 128 -6.16 -1.47 15.88
CA GLU A 128 -6.30 -0.03 15.75
C GLU A 128 -4.94 0.68 15.82
N ARG A 129 -4.10 0.32 16.80
CA ARG A 129 -2.73 0.85 16.89
C ARG A 129 -1.87 0.43 15.71
N LEU A 130 -2.02 -0.82 15.26
CA LEU A 130 -1.32 -1.31 14.08
C LEU A 130 -1.75 -0.56 12.82
N ALA A 131 -3.05 -0.25 12.68
CA ALA A 131 -3.57 0.54 11.56
C ALA A 131 -3.01 1.96 11.55
N THR A 132 -2.83 2.60 12.70
CA THR A 132 -2.19 3.92 12.80
C THR A 132 -0.72 3.88 12.36
N ALA A 133 0.05 2.91 12.85
CA ALA A 133 1.43 2.71 12.42
C ALA A 133 1.56 2.40 10.91
N TYR A 134 0.63 1.58 10.39
CA TYR A 134 0.53 1.30 8.98
C TYR A 134 0.24 2.57 8.17
N GLY A 135 -0.71 3.39 8.59
CA GLY A 135 -1.04 4.66 7.94
C GLY A 135 0.17 5.60 7.85
N LEU A 136 0.96 5.69 8.92
CA LEU A 136 2.18 6.48 8.94
C LEU A 136 3.24 5.94 7.98
N ALA A 137 3.46 4.63 7.98
CA ALA A 137 4.41 3.97 7.08
C ALA A 137 4.04 4.15 5.60
N VAL A 138 2.75 4.01 5.27
CA VAL A 138 2.24 4.18 3.90
C VAL A 138 2.43 5.62 3.42
N THR A 139 2.00 6.60 4.22
CA THR A 139 2.10 8.01 3.83
C THR A 139 3.57 8.45 3.74
N GLY A 140 4.44 7.96 4.63
CA GLY A 140 5.89 8.18 4.54
C GLY A 140 6.50 7.59 3.26
N THR A 141 6.11 6.40 2.88
CA THR A 141 6.58 5.75 1.64
C THR A 141 6.09 6.51 0.40
N LEU A 142 4.85 7.00 0.40
CA LEU A 142 4.32 7.81 -0.70
C LEU A 142 5.12 9.11 -0.85
N LEU A 143 5.39 9.83 0.23
CA LEU A 143 6.22 11.05 0.22
C LEU A 143 7.62 10.79 -0.35
N LEU A 144 8.27 9.70 0.07
CA LEU A 144 9.56 9.30 -0.47
C LEU A 144 9.50 9.01 -1.96
N THR A 145 8.48 8.25 -2.39
CA THR A 145 8.28 7.88 -3.79
C THR A 145 8.03 9.12 -4.66
N THR A 146 7.17 10.03 -4.22
CA THR A 146 6.89 11.28 -4.92
C THR A 146 8.14 12.16 -5.00
N THR A 147 8.89 12.26 -3.91
CA THR A 147 10.18 13.02 -3.91
C THR A 147 11.17 12.43 -4.90
N LEU A 148 11.39 11.12 -4.88
CA LEU A 148 12.28 10.43 -5.81
C LEU A 148 11.82 10.58 -7.26
N PHE A 149 10.52 10.49 -7.50
CA PHE A 149 9.94 10.69 -8.82
C PHE A 149 10.19 12.12 -9.33
N LEU A 150 9.98 13.15 -8.50
CA LEU A 150 10.22 14.54 -8.86
C LEU A 150 11.71 14.81 -9.16
N VAL A 151 12.61 14.24 -8.36
CA VAL A 151 14.05 14.30 -8.62
C VAL A 151 14.38 13.64 -9.97
N HIS A 152 13.86 12.44 -10.22
CA HIS A 152 14.07 11.73 -11.47
C HIS A 152 13.48 12.50 -12.67
N ALA A 153 12.28 13.04 -12.55
CA ALA A 153 11.63 13.84 -13.60
C ALA A 153 12.44 15.10 -13.94
N ARG A 154 13.09 15.68 -12.94
CA ARG A 154 13.97 16.84 -13.14
C ARG A 154 15.30 16.47 -13.83
N THR A 155 15.90 15.37 -13.42
CA THR A 155 17.27 14.99 -13.85
C THR A 155 17.27 14.23 -15.17
N SER A 156 16.36 13.26 -15.35
CA SER A 156 16.37 12.34 -16.50
C SER A 156 15.33 12.70 -17.56
N SER A 157 14.16 13.18 -17.18
CA SER A 157 13.04 13.41 -18.11
C SER A 157 12.96 14.86 -18.62
N HIS A 158 13.86 15.72 -18.20
CA HIS A 158 13.95 17.13 -18.62
C HIS A 158 12.61 17.90 -18.54
N TRP A 159 11.79 17.58 -17.54
CA TRP A 159 10.53 18.26 -17.33
C TRP A 159 10.73 19.73 -16.97
N GLY A 160 9.91 20.60 -17.57
CA GLY A 160 9.92 22.03 -17.23
C GLY A 160 9.57 22.26 -15.76
N ARG A 161 10.19 23.27 -15.15
CA ARG A 161 9.99 23.63 -13.74
C ARG A 161 8.52 23.78 -13.35
N GLY A 162 7.67 24.31 -14.23
CA GLY A 162 6.24 24.48 -13.98
C GLY A 162 5.50 23.15 -13.74
N ARG A 163 5.80 22.10 -14.53
CA ARG A 163 5.20 20.77 -14.34
C ARG A 163 5.65 20.12 -13.03
N ILE A 164 6.92 20.26 -12.69
CA ILE A 164 7.46 19.73 -11.44
C ILE A 164 6.80 20.39 -10.24
N VAL A 165 6.67 21.72 -10.26
CA VAL A 165 6.03 22.49 -9.17
C VAL A 165 4.54 22.12 -9.08
N ALA A 166 3.83 22.03 -10.20
CA ALA A 166 2.43 21.64 -10.21
C ALA A 166 2.21 20.24 -9.62
N MET A 167 3.05 19.26 -9.98
CA MET A 167 2.99 17.92 -9.42
C MET A 167 3.38 17.89 -7.94
N ALA A 168 4.43 18.62 -7.56
CA ALA A 168 4.85 18.71 -6.16
C ALA A 168 3.77 19.32 -5.27
N LEU A 169 3.05 20.33 -5.76
CA LEU A 169 1.92 20.92 -5.03
C LEU A 169 0.71 19.98 -4.99
N ALA A 170 0.35 19.37 -6.13
CA ALA A 170 -0.83 18.50 -6.19
C ALA A 170 -0.72 17.25 -5.30
N PHE A 171 0.43 16.57 -5.34
CA PHE A 171 0.64 15.36 -4.55
C PHE A 171 1.27 15.64 -3.19
N GLY A 172 2.28 16.49 -3.13
CA GLY A 172 3.03 16.75 -1.90
C GLY A 172 2.17 17.40 -0.81
N VAL A 173 1.27 18.32 -1.15
CA VAL A 173 0.36 18.94 -0.16
C VAL A 173 -0.59 17.90 0.42
N LEU A 174 -1.18 17.05 -0.44
CA LEU A 174 -2.07 15.97 -0.03
C LEU A 174 -1.35 14.95 0.86
N GLU A 175 -0.19 14.49 0.41
CA GLU A 175 0.61 13.49 1.15
C GLU A 175 1.10 14.03 2.48
N LEU A 176 1.54 15.30 2.54
CA LEU A 176 1.94 15.95 3.78
C LEU A 176 0.77 16.11 4.74
N ALA A 177 -0.42 16.47 4.24
CA ALA A 177 -1.63 16.56 5.06
C ALA A 177 -2.00 15.21 5.67
N PHE A 178 -1.97 14.13 4.89
CA PHE A 178 -2.21 12.77 5.39
C PHE A 178 -1.13 12.31 6.35
N PHE A 179 0.14 12.58 6.06
CA PHE A 179 1.24 12.24 6.96
C PHE A 179 1.11 12.96 8.30
N ALA A 180 0.86 14.28 8.29
CA ALA A 180 0.64 15.07 9.49
C ALA A 180 -0.58 14.56 10.29
N SER A 181 -1.69 14.26 9.60
CA SER A 181 -2.89 13.68 10.24
C SER A 181 -2.61 12.32 10.91
N ASN A 182 -1.79 11.48 10.30
CA ASN A 182 -1.40 10.20 10.91
C ASN A 182 -0.43 10.38 12.07
N LEU A 183 0.43 11.38 12.01
CA LEU A 183 1.39 11.69 13.09
C LEU A 183 0.68 12.14 14.37
N THR A 184 -0.46 12.83 14.26
CA THR A 184 -1.25 13.28 15.42
C THR A 184 -2.03 12.14 16.10
N LYS A 185 -2.10 10.95 15.50
CA LYS A 185 -2.79 9.77 16.06
C LYS A 185 -1.87 8.81 16.80
N VAL A 186 -0.56 9.03 16.74
CA VAL A 186 0.47 8.25 17.45
C VAL A 186 0.66 8.81 18.84
#